data_e97a53272e1c312cdc1ad48aff531b2b
#
_entry.id   e97a53272e1c312cdc1ad48aff531b2b
#
_cell.length_a   1.000
_cell.length_b   1.000
_cell.length_c   1.000
_cell.angle_alpha   90.00
_cell.angle_beta   90.00
_cell.angle_gamma   90.00
#
_symmetry.space_group_name_H-M   'P 1'
#
loop_
_entity.id
_entity.type
_entity.pdbx_description
1 polymer ?
#
loop_
_entity_poly.entity_id
_entity_poly.type
_entity_poly.pdbx_seq_one_letter_code
_entity_poly.pdbx_strand_id
1 'polypeptide(L)'
;MKVHVPTSVDEVLGLLGEGVLVAGCTGIYPHLGPTESIISLRKAGLGGVSVDGDRVTVGATATLTELAREVPFLRDSIASIASPTIRNMATVGGNLFAPQPHGDLAVCLLALDAQIGKAGDQLVTSISFTVPEQWFYTKAMRRKQNSASIVTVASDGERIALGGVAREPVRALAAEAKLAEGDIDGAAEAALEAADPFDDAYASAWYRRRVLPVHVRRALTNAV
;
A
#
# COMPACT_ATOMS: atom_id res chain seq x y z
N MET A 1 -16.63 23.00 -11.73
CA MET A 1 -15.43 22.48 -11.03
C MET A 1 -14.26 23.38 -11.35
N LYS A 2 -13.58 23.92 -10.33
CA LYS A 2 -12.35 24.73 -10.49
C LYS A 2 -11.14 23.78 -10.39
N VAL A 3 -10.13 23.98 -11.26
CA VAL A 3 -8.92 23.16 -11.26
C VAL A 3 -7.72 24.05 -10.99
N HIS A 4 -7.02 23.79 -9.88
CA HIS A 4 -5.75 24.41 -9.57
C HIS A 4 -4.61 23.47 -10.01
N VAL A 5 -3.56 24.03 -10.61
CA VAL A 5 -2.40 23.25 -11.11
C VAL A 5 -1.12 23.88 -10.58
N PRO A 6 -0.84 23.73 -9.27
CA PRO A 6 0.38 24.24 -8.66
C PRO A 6 1.61 23.57 -9.26
N THR A 7 2.74 24.32 -9.27
CA THR A 7 4.02 23.88 -9.84
C THR A 7 5.09 23.65 -8.78
N SER A 8 4.77 23.89 -7.51
CA SER A 8 5.66 23.65 -6.37
C SER A 8 4.87 23.15 -5.15
N VAL A 9 5.58 22.61 -4.19
CA VAL A 9 5.02 22.20 -2.88
C VAL A 9 4.44 23.41 -2.16
N ASP A 10 5.13 24.54 -2.18
CA ASP A 10 4.67 25.77 -1.47
C ASP A 10 3.34 26.28 -2.07
N GLU A 11 3.19 26.25 -3.39
CA GLU A 11 1.92 26.57 -4.02
C GLU A 11 0.81 25.59 -3.63
N VAL A 12 1.11 24.27 -3.48
CA VAL A 12 0.13 23.29 -2.99
C VAL A 12 -0.30 23.65 -1.58
N LEU A 13 0.66 23.94 -0.70
CA LEU A 13 0.39 24.30 0.70
C LEU A 13 -0.47 25.56 0.82
N GLY A 14 -0.25 26.56 -0.04
CA GLY A 14 -1.05 27.77 -0.11
C GLY A 14 -2.50 27.55 -0.57
N LEU A 15 -2.78 26.43 -1.24
CA LEU A 15 -4.11 26.07 -1.74
C LEU A 15 -4.86 25.06 -0.85
N LEU A 16 -4.23 24.58 0.24
CA LEU A 16 -4.88 23.63 1.15
C LEU A 16 -6.18 24.22 1.71
N GLY A 17 -7.26 23.43 1.63
CA GLY A 17 -8.61 23.86 2.01
C GLY A 17 -9.44 24.50 0.86
N GLU A 18 -8.83 24.88 -0.28
CA GLU A 18 -9.55 25.37 -1.43
C GLU A 18 -10.13 24.27 -2.34
N GLY A 19 -9.72 23.03 -2.15
CA GLY A 19 -10.18 21.90 -2.95
C GLY A 19 -9.54 20.57 -2.52
N VAL A 20 -9.90 19.51 -3.23
CA VAL A 20 -9.43 18.14 -2.97
C VAL A 20 -8.09 17.92 -3.68
N LEU A 21 -7.09 17.41 -2.96
CA LEU A 21 -5.80 17.00 -3.53
C LEU A 21 -5.99 15.80 -4.45
N VAL A 22 -5.52 15.91 -5.68
CA VAL A 22 -5.61 14.81 -6.66
C VAL A 22 -4.27 14.60 -7.37
N ALA A 23 -3.89 13.34 -7.53
CA ALA A 23 -2.72 12.93 -8.32
C ALA A 23 -3.18 12.09 -9.53
N GLY A 24 -3.24 10.76 -9.39
CA GLY A 24 -3.68 9.84 -10.45
C GLY A 24 -5.19 9.76 -10.67
N CYS A 25 -5.99 10.29 -9.77
CA CYS A 25 -7.47 10.31 -9.75
C CYS A 25 -8.17 8.93 -9.79
N THR A 26 -7.46 7.84 -9.83
CA THR A 26 -8.02 6.50 -10.05
C THR A 26 -8.92 5.99 -8.92
N GLY A 27 -8.68 6.42 -7.67
CA GLY A 27 -9.47 6.04 -6.50
C GLY A 27 -10.51 7.08 -6.11
N ILE A 28 -10.20 8.37 -6.28
CA ILE A 28 -11.04 9.46 -5.77
C ILE A 28 -12.11 9.90 -6.77
N TYR A 29 -11.87 9.76 -8.06
CA TYR A 29 -12.77 10.28 -9.11
C TYR A 29 -14.24 9.86 -8.95
N PRO A 30 -14.56 8.60 -8.60
CA PRO A 30 -15.96 8.19 -8.39
C PRO A 30 -16.65 8.87 -7.21
N HIS A 31 -15.90 9.52 -6.32
CA HIS A 31 -16.38 10.16 -5.09
C HIS A 31 -16.32 11.68 -5.15
N LEU A 32 -15.79 12.26 -6.24
CA LEU A 32 -15.77 13.71 -6.43
C LEU A 32 -17.16 14.22 -6.80
N GLY A 33 -17.67 15.15 -6.01
CA GLY A 33 -18.91 15.88 -6.33
C GLY A 33 -18.74 16.82 -7.54
N PRO A 34 -19.82 17.13 -8.26
CA PRO A 34 -19.78 17.97 -9.46
C PRO A 34 -19.37 19.42 -9.17
N THR A 35 -19.46 19.89 -7.94
CA THR A 35 -19.19 21.28 -7.51
C THR A 35 -17.83 21.44 -6.82
N GLU A 36 -17.09 20.38 -6.60
CA GLU A 36 -15.82 20.43 -5.89
C GLU A 36 -14.71 21.04 -6.73
N SER A 37 -13.83 21.78 -6.07
CA SER A 37 -12.55 22.22 -6.63
C SER A 37 -11.51 21.12 -6.44
N ILE A 38 -10.57 21.01 -7.38
CA ILE A 38 -9.45 20.08 -7.28
C ILE A 38 -8.11 20.81 -7.35
N ILE A 39 -7.13 20.28 -6.62
CA ILE A 39 -5.74 20.73 -6.63
C ILE A 39 -4.91 19.59 -7.22
N SER A 40 -4.45 19.76 -8.45
CA SER A 40 -3.72 18.72 -9.20
C SER A 40 -2.24 18.71 -8.81
N LEU A 41 -1.76 17.60 -8.24
CA LEU A 41 -0.37 17.43 -7.84
C LEU A 41 0.59 17.09 -9.00
N ARG A 42 0.09 16.93 -10.24
CA ARG A 42 0.87 16.44 -11.39
C ARG A 42 2.10 17.27 -11.72
N LYS A 43 2.08 18.58 -11.43
CA LYS A 43 3.19 19.50 -11.72
C LYS A 43 3.92 19.99 -10.47
N ALA A 44 3.56 19.49 -9.29
CA ALA A 44 4.11 19.96 -8.02
C ALA A 44 5.54 19.43 -7.69
N GLY A 45 6.19 18.73 -8.61
CA GLY A 45 7.55 18.22 -8.40
C GLY A 45 7.66 17.03 -7.45
N LEU A 46 6.56 16.31 -7.22
CA LEU A 46 6.46 15.21 -6.25
C LEU A 46 6.60 13.80 -6.88
N GLY A 47 7.13 13.70 -8.10
CA GLY A 47 7.29 12.43 -8.83
C GLY A 47 8.68 11.82 -8.68
N GLY A 48 8.86 10.68 -9.34
CA GLY A 48 10.15 9.98 -9.47
C GLY A 48 10.40 8.94 -8.38
N VAL A 49 11.36 8.05 -8.69
CA VAL A 49 11.87 7.01 -7.78
C VAL A 49 13.38 7.11 -7.82
N SER A 50 14.01 7.19 -6.66
CA SER A 50 15.47 7.21 -6.50
C SER A 50 15.89 6.01 -5.67
N VAL A 51 16.94 5.33 -6.11
CA VAL A 51 17.57 4.21 -5.40
C VAL A 51 19.04 4.59 -5.19
N ASP A 52 19.45 4.70 -3.93
CA ASP A 52 20.81 5.03 -3.52
C ASP A 52 21.31 3.95 -2.56
N GLY A 53 22.15 3.05 -3.08
CA GLY A 53 22.50 1.83 -2.37
C GLY A 53 21.29 0.95 -2.10
N ASP A 54 21.00 0.72 -0.84
CA ASP A 54 19.83 -0.01 -0.36
C ASP A 54 18.62 0.89 -0.04
N ARG A 55 18.82 2.22 -0.05
CA ARG A 55 17.76 3.18 0.26
C ARG A 55 16.95 3.55 -0.95
N VAL A 56 15.65 3.35 -0.88
CA VAL A 56 14.68 3.78 -1.89
C VAL A 56 13.93 5.01 -1.38
N THR A 57 13.79 6.01 -2.25
CA THR A 57 12.92 7.17 -2.02
C THR A 57 11.98 7.33 -3.21
N VAL A 58 10.69 7.38 -2.93
CA VAL A 58 9.62 7.43 -3.93
C VAL A 58 8.83 8.70 -3.73
N GLY A 59 8.70 9.53 -4.75
CA GLY A 59 7.84 10.70 -4.74
C GLY A 59 6.35 10.31 -4.69
N ALA A 60 5.55 11.08 -3.96
CA ALA A 60 4.12 10.75 -3.75
C ALA A 60 3.31 10.64 -5.05
N THR A 61 3.71 11.36 -6.11
CA THR A 61 3.03 11.31 -7.43
C THR A 61 3.68 10.32 -8.40
N ALA A 62 4.74 9.60 -8.01
CA ALA A 62 5.26 8.48 -8.80
C ALA A 62 4.17 7.43 -8.98
N THR A 63 4.06 6.88 -10.19
CA THR A 63 3.04 5.87 -10.50
C THR A 63 3.41 4.50 -9.93
N LEU A 64 2.42 3.63 -9.74
CA LEU A 64 2.66 2.24 -9.35
C LEU A 64 3.50 1.49 -10.39
N THR A 65 3.36 1.82 -11.67
CA THR A 65 4.17 1.25 -12.76
C THR A 65 5.63 1.69 -12.66
N GLU A 66 5.91 2.97 -12.37
CA GLU A 66 7.27 3.45 -12.15
C GLU A 66 7.91 2.77 -10.95
N LEU A 67 7.21 2.68 -9.82
CA LEU A 67 7.69 1.97 -8.64
C LEU A 67 8.03 0.50 -8.95
N ALA A 68 7.15 -0.23 -9.65
CA ALA A 68 7.39 -1.64 -10.01
C ALA A 68 8.59 -1.82 -10.97
N ARG A 69 8.89 -0.81 -11.80
CA ARG A 69 10.03 -0.83 -12.71
C ARG A 69 11.35 -0.61 -11.97
N GLU A 70 11.39 0.40 -11.11
CA GLU A 70 12.62 0.83 -10.42
C GLU A 70 12.93 -0.01 -9.17
N VAL A 71 11.93 -0.69 -8.60
CA VAL A 71 12.04 -1.50 -7.39
C VAL A 71 11.56 -2.93 -7.66
N PRO A 72 12.43 -3.79 -8.22
CA PRO A 72 12.04 -5.09 -8.78
C PRO A 72 11.40 -6.05 -7.78
N PHE A 73 11.79 -6.06 -6.52
CA PHE A 73 11.22 -6.96 -5.51
C PHE A 73 9.74 -6.67 -5.21
N LEU A 74 9.27 -5.43 -5.44
CA LEU A 74 7.85 -5.05 -5.30
C LEU A 74 7.01 -5.34 -6.56
N ARG A 75 7.60 -5.81 -7.64
CA ARG A 75 6.92 -5.98 -8.94
C ARG A 75 5.66 -6.84 -8.84
N ASP A 76 5.75 -8.00 -8.20
CA ASP A 76 4.63 -8.95 -8.12
C ASP A 76 3.55 -8.44 -7.17
N SER A 77 3.95 -7.81 -6.05
CA SER A 77 3.03 -7.14 -5.14
C SER A 77 2.21 -6.07 -5.87
N ILE A 78 2.90 -5.19 -6.62
CA ILE A 78 2.27 -4.12 -7.38
C ILE A 78 1.44 -4.69 -8.55
N ALA A 79 1.90 -5.74 -9.23
CA ALA A 79 1.16 -6.38 -10.33
C ALA A 79 -0.19 -6.94 -9.87
N SER A 80 -0.33 -7.28 -8.59
CA SER A 80 -1.58 -7.72 -7.98
C SER A 80 -2.61 -6.60 -7.76
N ILE A 81 -2.19 -5.33 -7.86
CA ILE A 81 -3.04 -4.15 -7.67
C ILE A 81 -3.68 -3.76 -9.00
N ALA A 82 -4.99 -3.75 -9.05
CA ALA A 82 -5.80 -3.26 -10.18
C ALA A 82 -5.34 -3.78 -11.57
N SER A 83 -5.63 -3.05 -12.64
CA SER A 83 -5.19 -3.35 -14.00
C SER A 83 -3.92 -2.58 -14.38
N PRO A 84 -3.17 -2.98 -15.44
CA PRO A 84 -2.03 -2.22 -15.95
C PRO A 84 -2.38 -0.76 -16.27
N THR A 85 -3.53 -0.50 -16.90
CA THR A 85 -4.00 0.85 -17.21
C THR A 85 -4.17 1.70 -15.95
N ILE A 86 -4.75 1.13 -14.89
CA ILE A 86 -4.90 1.83 -13.62
C ILE A 86 -3.54 2.09 -12.97
N ARG A 87 -2.62 1.13 -12.98
CA ARG A 87 -1.28 1.31 -12.39
C ARG A 87 -0.43 2.37 -13.08
N ASN A 88 -0.65 2.61 -14.38
CA ASN A 88 0.00 3.68 -15.12
C ASN A 88 -0.47 5.09 -14.69
N MET A 89 -1.59 5.17 -14.00
CA MET A 89 -2.18 6.43 -13.51
C MET A 89 -2.17 6.54 -11.98
N ALA A 90 -2.42 5.43 -11.29
CA ALA A 90 -2.43 5.38 -9.83
C ALA A 90 -1.04 5.71 -9.29
N THR A 91 -0.99 6.62 -8.32
CA THR A 91 0.25 7.07 -7.70
C THR A 91 0.47 6.40 -6.34
N VAL A 92 1.72 6.36 -5.91
CA VAL A 92 2.11 5.77 -4.62
C VAL A 92 1.40 6.49 -3.47
N GLY A 93 1.48 7.82 -3.40
CA GLY A 93 0.76 8.60 -2.39
C GLY A 93 -0.77 8.42 -2.48
N GLY A 94 -1.33 8.44 -3.70
CA GLY A 94 -2.77 8.21 -3.90
C GLY A 94 -3.23 6.83 -3.43
N ASN A 95 -2.39 5.80 -3.57
CA ASN A 95 -2.71 4.45 -3.09
C ASN A 95 -2.70 4.34 -1.56
N LEU A 96 -1.86 5.11 -0.86
CA LEU A 96 -1.88 5.18 0.61
C LEU A 96 -3.21 5.71 1.16
N PHE A 97 -3.85 6.62 0.42
CA PHE A 97 -5.16 7.17 0.77
C PHE A 97 -6.32 6.41 0.10
N ALA A 98 -6.05 5.29 -0.57
CA ALA A 98 -7.12 4.43 -1.09
C ALA A 98 -8.00 3.94 0.08
N PRO A 99 -9.32 3.78 -0.16
CA PRO A 99 -10.21 3.28 0.88
C PRO A 99 -9.71 1.95 1.45
N GLN A 100 -9.44 1.94 2.74
CA GLN A 100 -9.07 0.73 3.45
C GLN A 100 -10.31 -0.18 3.60
N PRO A 101 -10.15 -1.47 3.72
CA PRO A 101 -8.89 -2.22 3.95
C PRO A 101 -8.20 -2.74 2.67
N HIS A 102 -8.45 -2.16 1.51
CA HIS A 102 -8.06 -2.73 0.21
C HIS A 102 -6.76 -2.12 -0.38
N GLY A 103 -6.03 -1.33 0.38
CA GLY A 103 -4.75 -0.73 -0.02
C GLY A 103 -3.57 -1.69 0.10
N ASP A 104 -3.36 -2.58 -0.88
CA ASP A 104 -2.29 -3.60 -0.82
C ASP A 104 -0.87 -2.99 -0.70
N LEU A 105 -0.60 -1.83 -1.34
CA LEU A 105 0.69 -1.17 -1.21
C LEU A 105 0.96 -0.71 0.23
N ALA A 106 -0.06 -0.26 0.96
CA ALA A 106 0.08 0.13 2.35
C ALA A 106 0.56 -1.04 3.23
N VAL A 107 0.13 -2.26 2.93
CA VAL A 107 0.61 -3.49 3.60
C VAL A 107 2.10 -3.71 3.31
N CYS A 108 2.53 -3.56 2.05
CA CYS A 108 3.94 -3.69 1.68
C CYS A 108 4.80 -2.64 2.40
N LEU A 109 4.37 -1.38 2.39
CA LEU A 109 5.10 -0.28 3.03
C LEU A 109 5.16 -0.43 4.56
N LEU A 110 4.12 -0.99 5.17
CA LEU A 110 4.11 -1.29 6.60
C LEU A 110 5.10 -2.41 6.96
N ALA A 111 5.22 -3.46 6.13
CA ALA A 111 6.22 -4.52 6.30
C ALA A 111 7.65 -3.98 6.15
N LEU A 112 7.85 -3.00 5.25
CA LEU A 112 9.14 -2.35 5.01
C LEU A 112 9.48 -1.28 6.05
N ASP A 113 8.64 -1.04 7.04
CA ASP A 113 8.78 0.06 8.01
C ASP A 113 9.01 1.42 7.33
N ALA A 114 8.28 1.65 6.26
CA ALA A 114 8.48 2.79 5.37
C ALA A 114 8.18 4.11 6.07
N GLN A 115 9.06 5.08 5.87
CA GLN A 115 8.93 6.43 6.42
C GLN A 115 8.18 7.32 5.43
N ILE A 116 7.22 8.09 5.94
CA ILE A 116 6.40 9.01 5.13
C ILE A 116 6.92 10.43 5.30
N GLY A 117 7.46 10.99 4.22
CA GLY A 117 7.83 12.40 4.13
C GLY A 117 6.59 13.26 3.92
N LYS A 118 6.49 14.36 4.67
CA LYS A 118 5.37 15.29 4.61
C LYS A 118 5.84 16.73 4.47
N ALA A 119 5.02 17.55 3.82
CA ALA A 119 5.08 19.01 3.90
C ALA A 119 3.81 19.49 4.63
N GLY A 120 3.98 20.11 5.79
CA GLY A 120 2.87 20.33 6.73
C GLY A 120 2.24 18.99 7.16
N ASP A 121 1.01 19.06 7.69
CA ASP A 121 0.34 17.88 8.25
C ASP A 121 -0.45 17.07 7.19
N GLN A 122 -0.77 17.67 6.05
CA GLN A 122 -1.76 17.14 5.10
C GLN A 122 -1.16 16.65 3.78
N LEU A 123 0.05 17.08 3.39
CA LEU A 123 0.64 16.75 2.10
C LEU A 123 1.75 15.72 2.26
N VAL A 124 1.51 14.48 1.83
CA VAL A 124 2.58 13.50 1.65
C VAL A 124 3.40 13.86 0.41
N THR A 125 4.70 13.98 0.58
CA THR A 125 5.66 14.35 -0.48
C THR A 125 6.48 13.17 -0.99
N SER A 126 6.84 12.25 -0.10
CA SER A 126 7.66 11.09 -0.44
C SER A 126 7.41 9.93 0.52
N ILE A 127 7.84 8.75 0.11
CA ILE A 127 7.92 7.56 0.93
C ILE A 127 9.34 7.01 0.79
N SER A 128 9.98 6.62 1.89
CA SER A 128 11.30 6.01 1.84
C SER A 128 11.37 4.73 2.68
N PHE A 129 12.16 3.76 2.20
CA PHE A 129 12.38 2.47 2.85
C PHE A 129 13.73 1.90 2.43
N THR A 130 14.20 0.88 3.15
CA THR A 130 15.40 0.13 2.80
C THR A 130 14.99 -1.12 2.01
N VAL A 131 15.78 -1.47 1.00
CA VAL A 131 15.61 -2.72 0.25
C VAL A 131 15.89 -3.88 1.21
N PRO A 132 14.95 -4.78 1.45
CA PRO A 132 15.15 -5.88 2.38
C PRO A 132 16.02 -6.98 1.75
N GLU A 133 16.71 -7.76 2.59
CA GLU A 133 17.45 -8.96 2.13
C GLU A 133 16.51 -10.04 1.61
N GLN A 134 15.31 -10.13 2.16
CA GLN A 134 14.26 -11.06 1.78
C GLN A 134 12.95 -10.33 1.59
N TRP A 135 12.12 -10.80 0.66
CA TRP A 135 10.80 -10.28 0.45
C TRP A 135 9.80 -11.39 0.24
N PHE A 136 8.73 -11.35 0.98
CA PHE A 136 7.64 -12.30 0.92
C PHE A 136 6.32 -11.57 0.72
N TYR A 137 5.53 -12.06 -0.23
CA TYR A 137 4.23 -11.48 -0.51
C TYR A 137 3.23 -12.54 -0.93
N THR A 138 2.02 -12.46 -0.42
CA THR A 138 0.89 -13.24 -0.92
C THR A 138 -0.41 -12.47 -0.80
N LYS A 139 -1.32 -12.71 -1.74
CA LYS A 139 -2.64 -12.08 -1.77
C LYS A 139 -3.70 -13.10 -2.10
N ALA A 140 -4.66 -13.29 -1.20
CA ALA A 140 -5.86 -14.05 -1.45
C ALA A 140 -6.89 -13.20 -2.20
N MET A 141 -7.41 -13.71 -3.30
CA MET A 141 -8.38 -13.02 -4.17
C MET A 141 -9.47 -13.98 -4.64
N ARG A 142 -10.67 -13.46 -4.92
CA ARG A 142 -11.75 -14.24 -5.53
C ARG A 142 -11.49 -14.58 -6.99
N ARG A 143 -10.75 -13.77 -7.70
CA ARG A 143 -10.39 -13.92 -9.12
C ARG A 143 -8.90 -13.68 -9.26
N LYS A 144 -8.31 -14.34 -10.26
CA LYS A 144 -6.86 -14.30 -10.50
C LYS A 144 -6.32 -12.89 -10.80
N GLN A 145 -7.15 -12.00 -11.33
CA GLN A 145 -6.78 -10.63 -11.67
C GLN A 145 -7.90 -9.64 -11.31
N ASN A 146 -7.53 -8.39 -11.08
CA ASN A 146 -8.42 -7.26 -10.84
C ASN A 146 -9.48 -7.56 -9.79
N SER A 147 -9.05 -8.01 -8.64
CA SER A 147 -9.91 -8.32 -7.49
C SER A 147 -9.35 -7.68 -6.23
N ALA A 148 -10.25 -7.17 -5.39
CA ALA A 148 -9.87 -6.73 -4.06
C ALA A 148 -9.33 -7.89 -3.22
N SER A 149 -8.51 -7.58 -2.25
CA SER A 149 -7.87 -8.52 -1.34
C SER A 149 -8.90 -9.13 -0.39
N ILE A 150 -8.85 -10.42 -0.22
CA ILE A 150 -9.48 -11.11 0.91
C ILE A 150 -8.52 -11.04 2.10
N VAL A 151 -7.27 -11.45 1.89
CA VAL A 151 -6.14 -11.36 2.82
C VAL A 151 -4.92 -11.00 2.00
N THR A 152 -4.12 -10.07 2.50
CA THR A 152 -2.78 -9.76 1.99
C THR A 152 -1.77 -9.96 3.11
N VAL A 153 -0.64 -10.58 2.80
CA VAL A 153 0.49 -10.73 3.69
C VAL A 153 1.73 -10.22 2.98
N ALA A 154 2.49 -9.37 3.65
CA ALA A 154 3.81 -8.93 3.22
C ALA A 154 4.81 -9.10 4.39
N SER A 155 6.04 -9.48 4.06
CA SER A 155 7.11 -9.62 5.06
C SER A 155 8.46 -9.33 4.42
N ASP A 156 9.35 -8.71 5.19
CA ASP A 156 10.76 -8.50 4.86
C ASP A 156 11.70 -9.57 5.46
N GLY A 157 11.12 -10.62 6.04
CA GLY A 157 11.83 -11.68 6.74
C GLY A 157 11.86 -11.49 8.26
N GLU A 158 11.60 -10.29 8.75
CA GLU A 158 11.52 -9.98 10.19
C GLU A 158 10.13 -9.49 10.57
N ARG A 159 9.57 -8.58 9.76
CA ARG A 159 8.28 -7.93 9.97
C ARG A 159 7.20 -8.65 9.17
N ILE A 160 6.00 -8.72 9.73
CA ILE A 160 4.83 -9.30 9.05
C ILE A 160 3.70 -8.28 9.10
N ALA A 161 3.30 -7.77 7.93
CA ALA A 161 2.16 -6.89 7.79
C ALA A 161 0.99 -7.61 7.10
N LEU A 162 -0.20 -7.34 7.58
CA LEU A 162 -1.44 -7.97 7.16
C LEU A 162 -2.42 -6.93 6.63
N GLY A 163 -3.10 -7.27 5.53
CA GLY A 163 -4.19 -6.48 4.96
C GLY A 163 -5.46 -7.31 4.77
N GLY A 164 -6.60 -6.64 4.76
CA GLY A 164 -7.91 -7.27 4.61
C GLY A 164 -8.41 -8.04 5.83
N VAL A 165 -7.66 -8.06 6.91
CA VAL A 165 -8.00 -8.79 8.16
C VAL A 165 -8.33 -7.85 9.34
N ALA A 166 -8.25 -6.56 9.13
CA ALA A 166 -8.68 -5.50 10.02
C ALA A 166 -9.14 -4.31 9.17
N ARG A 167 -9.66 -3.26 9.79
CA ARG A 167 -10.10 -2.04 9.07
C ARG A 167 -8.97 -1.29 8.39
N GLU A 168 -7.74 -1.46 8.89
CA GLU A 168 -6.51 -0.90 8.35
C GLU A 168 -5.43 -1.99 8.29
N PRO A 169 -4.36 -1.82 7.50
CA PRO A 169 -3.19 -2.68 7.55
C PRO A 169 -2.60 -2.73 8.96
N VAL A 170 -2.25 -3.92 9.43
CA VAL A 170 -1.73 -4.12 10.79
C VAL A 170 -0.43 -4.91 10.79
N ARG A 171 0.44 -4.64 11.76
CA ARG A 171 1.63 -5.45 12.06
C ARG A 171 1.23 -6.64 12.95
N ALA A 172 1.70 -7.82 12.61
CA ALA A 172 1.43 -9.04 13.36
C ALA A 172 2.56 -9.34 14.37
N LEU A 173 2.71 -8.49 15.41
CA LEU A 173 3.85 -8.54 16.33
C LEU A 173 4.05 -9.90 17.01
N ALA A 174 2.97 -10.58 17.38
CA ALA A 174 3.06 -11.93 17.95
C ALA A 174 3.60 -12.95 16.93
N ALA A 175 3.22 -12.81 15.65
CA ALA A 175 3.73 -13.64 14.56
C ALA A 175 5.22 -13.35 14.28
N GLU A 176 5.63 -12.07 14.33
CA GLU A 176 7.04 -11.68 14.18
C GLU A 176 7.92 -12.27 15.27
N ALA A 177 7.44 -12.31 16.51
CA ALA A 177 8.17 -12.96 17.61
C ALA A 177 8.38 -14.45 17.35
N LYS A 178 7.37 -15.15 16.82
CA LYS A 178 7.49 -16.56 16.43
C LYS A 178 8.40 -16.77 15.22
N LEU A 179 8.36 -15.86 14.25
CA LEU A 179 9.25 -15.89 13.09
C LEU A 179 10.72 -15.75 13.51
N ALA A 180 11.02 -14.88 14.47
CA ALA A 180 12.36 -14.71 15.03
C ALA A 180 12.89 -15.97 15.74
N GLU A 181 12.00 -16.85 16.26
CA GLU A 181 12.33 -18.16 16.80
C GLU A 181 12.52 -19.24 15.70
N GLY A 182 12.26 -18.90 14.42
CA GLY A 182 12.26 -19.82 13.29
C GLY A 182 11.00 -20.69 13.19
N ASP A 183 9.97 -20.39 13.99
CA ASP A 183 8.70 -21.12 14.03
C ASP A 183 7.68 -20.52 13.06
N ILE A 184 7.75 -20.93 11.80
CA ILE A 184 6.83 -20.46 10.75
C ILE A 184 5.37 -20.89 11.05
N ASP A 185 5.17 -22.10 11.56
CA ASP A 185 3.82 -22.58 11.88
C ASP A 185 3.22 -21.82 13.06
N GLY A 186 4.00 -21.58 14.11
CA GLY A 186 3.63 -20.73 15.22
C GLY A 186 3.36 -19.30 14.81
N ALA A 187 4.18 -18.73 13.90
CA ALA A 187 3.97 -17.39 13.35
C ALA A 187 2.63 -17.31 12.58
N ALA A 188 2.30 -18.33 11.79
CA ALA A 188 1.05 -18.38 11.04
C ALA A 188 -0.18 -18.37 11.97
N GLU A 189 -0.15 -19.12 13.07
CA GLU A 189 -1.26 -19.14 14.04
C GLU A 189 -1.30 -17.85 14.87
N ALA A 190 -0.15 -17.34 15.33
CA ALA A 190 -0.06 -16.11 16.12
C ALA A 190 -0.51 -14.85 15.32
N ALA A 191 -0.48 -14.89 13.99
CA ALA A 191 -1.00 -13.80 13.16
C ALA A 191 -2.50 -13.53 13.39
N LEU A 192 -3.25 -14.49 13.93
CA LEU A 192 -4.66 -14.33 14.29
C LEU A 192 -4.89 -13.34 15.43
N GLU A 193 -3.89 -13.07 16.25
CA GLU A 193 -3.99 -12.11 17.36
C GLU A 193 -4.11 -10.66 16.87
N ALA A 194 -3.51 -10.36 15.71
CA ALA A 194 -3.60 -9.03 15.10
C ALA A 194 -4.87 -8.84 14.25
N ALA A 195 -5.68 -9.89 14.08
CA ALA A 195 -6.81 -9.87 13.16
C ALA A 195 -8.13 -9.51 13.87
N ASP A 196 -8.77 -8.45 13.36
CA ASP A 196 -10.16 -8.07 13.66
C ASP A 196 -10.97 -8.05 12.34
N PRO A 197 -11.26 -9.24 11.75
CA PRO A 197 -11.82 -9.33 10.42
C PRO A 197 -13.31 -8.96 10.41
N PHE A 198 -13.76 -8.49 9.25
CA PHE A 198 -15.09 -7.97 8.97
C PHE A 198 -15.72 -8.68 7.78
N ASP A 199 -17.05 -8.56 7.66
CA ASP A 199 -17.82 -9.01 6.51
C ASP A 199 -17.90 -7.90 5.45
N ASP A 200 -17.68 -8.26 4.18
CA ASP A 200 -17.91 -7.38 3.04
C ASP A 200 -18.38 -8.18 1.81
N ALA A 201 -18.50 -7.50 0.67
CA ALA A 201 -18.88 -8.12 -0.60
C ALA A 201 -17.87 -9.16 -1.13
N TYR A 202 -16.65 -9.20 -0.59
CA TYR A 202 -15.56 -10.07 -1.05
C TYR A 202 -15.43 -11.33 -0.21
N ALA A 203 -15.56 -11.22 1.14
CA ALA A 203 -15.41 -12.35 2.05
C ALA A 203 -16.06 -12.07 3.41
N SER A 204 -16.47 -13.14 4.10
CA SER A 204 -16.88 -13.05 5.49
C SER A 204 -15.69 -12.98 6.44
N ALA A 205 -15.91 -12.40 7.64
CA ALA A 205 -14.95 -12.38 8.75
C ALA A 205 -14.47 -13.78 9.10
N TRP A 206 -15.40 -14.75 9.14
CA TRP A 206 -15.08 -16.16 9.37
C TRP A 206 -14.09 -16.70 8.34
N TYR A 207 -14.31 -16.42 7.04
CA TYR A 207 -13.44 -16.92 5.98
C TYR A 207 -12.06 -16.26 6.04
N ARG A 208 -11.98 -14.94 6.26
CA ARG A 208 -10.71 -14.21 6.41
C ARG A 208 -9.87 -14.79 7.55
N ARG A 209 -10.50 -15.02 8.71
CA ARG A 209 -9.83 -15.61 9.87
C ARG A 209 -9.34 -17.02 9.60
N ARG A 210 -10.11 -17.83 8.85
CA ARG A 210 -9.75 -19.22 8.54
C ARG A 210 -8.59 -19.33 7.55
N VAL A 211 -8.47 -18.41 6.57
CA VAL A 211 -7.44 -18.49 5.55
C VAL A 211 -6.16 -17.74 5.91
N LEU A 212 -6.22 -16.84 6.88
CA LEU A 212 -5.06 -16.02 7.29
C LEU A 212 -3.83 -16.87 7.63
N PRO A 213 -3.87 -17.89 8.53
CA PRO A 213 -2.70 -18.70 8.84
C PRO A 213 -2.12 -19.41 7.62
N VAL A 214 -2.98 -19.85 6.71
CA VAL A 214 -2.56 -20.50 5.46
C VAL A 214 -1.76 -19.55 4.57
N HIS A 215 -2.20 -18.28 4.47
CA HIS A 215 -1.51 -17.28 3.66
C HIS A 215 -0.23 -16.77 4.31
N VAL A 216 -0.18 -16.64 5.62
CA VAL A 216 1.06 -16.32 6.35
C VAL A 216 2.09 -17.43 6.13
N ARG A 217 1.72 -18.70 6.36
CA ARG A 217 2.62 -19.84 6.10
C ARG A 217 3.13 -19.85 4.66
N ARG A 218 2.25 -19.67 3.68
CA ARG A 218 2.64 -19.62 2.24
C ARG A 218 3.57 -18.46 1.93
N ALA A 219 3.33 -17.28 2.49
CA ALA A 219 4.21 -16.16 2.30
C ALA A 219 5.62 -16.48 2.82
N LEU A 220 5.73 -16.95 4.05
CA LEU A 220 7.02 -17.19 4.72
C LEU A 220 7.79 -18.41 4.18
N THR A 221 7.14 -19.35 3.48
CA THR A 221 7.80 -20.52 2.88
C THR A 221 8.19 -20.31 1.41
N ASN A 222 7.61 -19.33 0.72
CA ASN A 222 7.89 -19.05 -0.69
C ASN A 222 8.54 -17.67 -0.80
N ALA A 223 9.87 -17.62 -0.71
CA ALA A 223 10.62 -16.42 -1.09
C ALA A 223 10.33 -16.09 -2.57
N VAL A 224 9.99 -14.84 -2.87
CA VAL A 224 9.77 -14.33 -4.22
C VAL A 224 11.13 -13.96 -4.84
#